data_fb60b0ce50ad0c32ee867e5f4116d121
#
_entry.id   fb60b0ce50ad0c32ee867e5f4116d121
#
_cell.length_a   1.000
_cell.length_b   1.000
_cell.length_c   1.000
_cell.angle_alpha   90.00
_cell.angle_beta   90.00
_cell.angle_gamma   90.00
#
_symmetry.space_group_name_H-M   'P 1'
#
loop_
_entity.id
_entity.type
_entity.pdbx_description
1 polymer ?
#
loop_
_entity_poly.entity_id
_entity_poly.type
_entity_poly.pdbx_seq_one_letter_code
_entity_poly.pdbx_strand_id
1 'polypeptide(L)'
;MRSLRAFYVLATFLLSSAIVIPWQSVALRTRSMGYKRMPFLYQRFLMRLFDIRVTVIGQPIQDRGVLMVSNHTSYLDILVLGGIASVSFVAKSEVAGWPLFGTFARLQRTVFVERARRSQTGISRDQIATRLIEGDALVLFPEGTSNDGNRVLPFKSALMGAAEVELGTDAQGHVQHVPVQPVSVAYTKLHGIPMGREYRPFFAWYGDMELIPHLWESLVTGPVDVTVEFHPPMTVDSAGGRKALAVALETIIRRGQARALAGRHEESAPAAAIPAPQTGLAEAAA
;
A
#
# COMPACT_ATOMS: atom_id res chain seq x y z
N MET A 1 6.73 -14.64 -29.47
CA MET A 1 5.39 -14.47 -28.87
C MET A 1 5.41 -13.66 -27.57
N ARG A 2 6.34 -13.91 -26.61
CA ARG A 2 6.40 -13.16 -25.33
C ARG A 2 6.61 -11.64 -25.52
N SER A 3 7.55 -11.25 -26.37
CA SER A 3 7.81 -9.84 -26.66
C SER A 3 6.62 -9.13 -27.34
N LEU A 4 5.88 -9.82 -28.22
CA LEU A 4 4.68 -9.26 -28.85
C LEU A 4 3.58 -8.98 -27.81
N ARG A 5 3.39 -9.89 -26.84
CA ARG A 5 2.50 -9.67 -25.69
C ARG A 5 2.95 -8.46 -24.87
N ALA A 6 4.23 -8.34 -24.56
CA ALA A 6 4.77 -7.22 -23.80
C ALA A 6 4.55 -5.88 -24.52
N PHE A 7 4.76 -5.83 -25.84
CA PHE A 7 4.44 -4.63 -26.64
C PHE A 7 2.95 -4.28 -26.60
N TYR A 8 2.06 -5.27 -26.76
CA TYR A 8 0.62 -5.06 -26.65
C TYR A 8 0.23 -4.50 -25.27
N VAL A 9 0.76 -5.08 -24.20
CA VAL A 9 0.51 -4.64 -22.82
C VAL A 9 1.00 -3.21 -22.62
N LEU A 10 2.23 -2.90 -23.06
CA LEU A 10 2.79 -1.57 -22.95
C LEU A 10 2.00 -0.53 -23.76
N ALA A 11 1.63 -0.86 -24.99
CA ALA A 11 0.80 0.03 -25.82
C ALA A 11 -0.57 0.30 -25.17
N THR A 12 -1.23 -0.74 -24.66
CA THR A 12 -2.52 -0.62 -23.96
C THR A 12 -2.37 0.19 -22.67
N PHE A 13 -1.30 0.01 -21.91
CA PHE A 13 -0.97 0.81 -20.74
C PHE A 13 -0.82 2.29 -21.09
N LEU A 14 -0.04 2.61 -22.12
CA LEU A 14 0.20 4.00 -22.53
C LEU A 14 -1.08 4.66 -23.08
N LEU A 15 -1.85 3.97 -23.92
CA LEU A 15 -3.11 4.47 -24.47
C LEU A 15 -4.16 4.71 -23.39
N SER A 16 -4.35 3.74 -22.49
CA SER A 16 -5.28 3.90 -21.37
C SER A 16 -4.84 5.01 -20.40
N SER A 17 -3.53 5.17 -20.18
CA SER A 17 -2.98 6.25 -19.38
C SER A 17 -3.25 7.63 -19.98
N ALA A 18 -3.13 7.76 -21.30
CA ALA A 18 -3.41 9.01 -22.02
C ALA A 18 -4.87 9.46 -21.84
N ILE A 19 -5.80 8.55 -21.57
CA ILE A 19 -7.20 8.84 -21.28
C ILE A 19 -7.42 9.10 -19.77
N VAL A 20 -6.87 8.22 -18.93
CA VAL A 20 -7.14 8.26 -17.49
C VAL A 20 -6.46 9.45 -16.81
N ILE A 21 -5.25 9.85 -17.22
CA ILE A 21 -4.52 10.97 -16.62
C ILE A 21 -5.29 12.30 -16.73
N PRO A 22 -5.74 12.74 -17.91
CA PRO A 22 -6.53 13.97 -18.02
C PRO A 22 -7.84 13.89 -17.24
N TRP A 23 -8.56 12.77 -17.36
CA TRP A 23 -9.83 12.56 -16.66
C TRP A 23 -9.66 12.67 -15.14
N GLN A 24 -8.70 11.94 -14.56
CA GLN A 24 -8.43 11.97 -13.14
C GLN A 24 -7.93 13.34 -12.65
N SER A 25 -7.17 14.06 -13.50
CA SER A 25 -6.71 15.41 -13.18
C SER A 25 -7.87 16.39 -13.03
N VAL A 26 -8.86 16.28 -13.91
CA VAL A 26 -10.10 17.08 -13.82
C VAL A 26 -10.92 16.65 -12.60
N ALA A 27 -11.11 15.33 -12.42
CA ALA A 27 -11.88 14.79 -11.30
C ALA A 27 -11.33 15.21 -9.92
N LEU A 28 -10.00 15.27 -9.77
CA LEU A 28 -9.35 15.76 -8.55
C LEU A 28 -9.56 17.26 -8.33
N ARG A 29 -9.48 18.08 -9.39
CA ARG A 29 -9.70 19.54 -9.30
C ARG A 29 -11.13 19.89 -8.93
N THR A 30 -12.10 19.18 -9.52
CA THR A 30 -13.53 19.40 -9.29
C THR A 30 -14.08 18.67 -8.08
N ARG A 31 -13.29 17.83 -7.42
CA ARG A 31 -13.72 16.91 -6.35
C ARG A 31 -14.97 16.12 -6.73
N SER A 32 -15.11 15.77 -8.02
CA SER A 32 -16.27 15.06 -8.56
C SER A 32 -16.40 13.67 -7.96
N MET A 33 -17.63 13.13 -7.94
CA MET A 33 -17.88 11.77 -7.46
C MET A 33 -16.99 10.76 -8.21
N GLY A 34 -16.27 9.95 -7.43
CA GLY A 34 -15.42 8.88 -7.97
C GLY A 34 -13.92 9.19 -8.08
N TYR A 35 -13.46 10.43 -7.83
CA TYR A 35 -12.03 10.76 -7.89
C TYR A 35 -11.16 9.89 -6.95
N LYS A 36 -11.70 9.41 -5.83
CA LYS A 36 -11.05 8.45 -4.93
C LYS A 36 -11.11 7.02 -5.48
N ARG A 37 -12.16 6.67 -6.23
CA ARG A 37 -12.41 5.31 -6.73
C ARG A 37 -11.67 5.01 -8.03
N MET A 38 -11.42 6.01 -8.88
CA MET A 38 -10.81 5.81 -10.19
C MET A 38 -9.40 5.21 -10.12
N PRO A 39 -8.48 5.66 -9.23
CA PRO A 39 -7.17 5.02 -9.12
C PRO A 39 -7.26 3.52 -8.80
N PHE A 40 -8.16 3.12 -7.89
CA PHE A 40 -8.43 1.72 -7.58
C PHE A 40 -8.88 0.92 -8.82
N LEU A 41 -9.86 1.45 -9.58
CA LEU A 41 -10.37 0.78 -10.77
C LEU A 41 -9.30 0.66 -11.85
N TYR A 42 -8.50 1.71 -12.03
CA TYR A 42 -7.42 1.70 -13.02
C TYR A 42 -6.31 0.74 -12.63
N GLN A 43 -5.87 0.70 -11.37
CA GLN A 43 -4.88 -0.26 -10.92
C GLN A 43 -5.39 -1.72 -11.01
N ARG A 44 -6.67 -1.95 -10.73
CA ARG A 44 -7.30 -3.26 -10.93
C ARG A 44 -7.33 -3.66 -12.41
N PHE A 45 -7.56 -2.72 -13.32
CA PHE A 45 -7.42 -2.94 -14.76
C PHE A 45 -5.97 -3.28 -15.13
N LEU A 46 -4.99 -2.50 -14.64
CA LEU A 46 -3.57 -2.75 -14.92
C LEU A 46 -3.08 -4.08 -14.35
N MET A 47 -3.53 -4.50 -13.17
CA MET A 47 -3.21 -5.84 -12.64
C MET A 47 -3.64 -6.93 -13.62
N ARG A 48 -4.86 -6.83 -14.17
CA ARG A 48 -5.34 -7.81 -15.18
C ARG A 48 -4.54 -7.73 -16.46
N LEU A 49 -4.24 -6.51 -16.92
CA LEU A 49 -3.46 -6.28 -18.13
C LEU A 49 -2.04 -6.86 -18.01
N PHE A 50 -1.42 -6.75 -16.84
CA PHE A 50 -0.07 -7.25 -16.54
C PHE A 50 -0.06 -8.74 -16.15
N ASP A 51 -1.27 -9.36 -16.06
CA ASP A 51 -1.48 -10.75 -15.64
C ASP A 51 -0.93 -11.00 -14.21
N ILE A 52 -1.17 -10.03 -13.33
CA ILE A 52 -0.89 -10.16 -11.89
C ILE A 52 -2.13 -10.74 -11.23
N ARG A 53 -2.02 -11.95 -10.71
CA ARG A 53 -3.10 -12.67 -10.03
C ARG A 53 -2.92 -12.55 -8.53
N VAL A 54 -3.92 -11.99 -7.85
CA VAL A 54 -3.80 -11.73 -6.41
C VAL A 54 -4.74 -12.63 -5.62
N THR A 55 -4.16 -13.38 -4.68
CA THR A 55 -4.90 -14.07 -3.62
C THR A 55 -4.93 -13.18 -2.40
N VAL A 56 -6.12 -12.81 -1.93
CA VAL A 56 -6.32 -11.96 -0.76
C VAL A 56 -6.76 -12.82 0.42
N ILE A 57 -6.09 -12.67 1.55
CA ILE A 57 -6.40 -13.30 2.83
C ILE A 57 -6.74 -12.19 3.83
N GLY A 58 -7.81 -12.36 4.61
CA GLY A 58 -8.31 -11.30 5.48
C GLY A 58 -9.03 -10.19 4.72
N GLN A 59 -9.32 -9.08 5.40
CA GLN A 59 -10.08 -7.95 4.85
C GLN A 59 -9.36 -6.63 5.13
N PRO A 60 -9.26 -5.72 4.14
CA PRO A 60 -8.76 -4.38 4.38
C PRO A 60 -9.79 -3.54 5.13
N ILE A 61 -9.34 -2.72 6.08
CA ILE A 61 -10.16 -1.69 6.69
C ILE A 61 -10.38 -0.58 5.66
N GLN A 62 -11.64 -0.24 5.37
CA GLN A 62 -12.01 0.78 4.38
C GLN A 62 -13.11 1.74 4.85
N ASP A 63 -13.67 1.54 6.03
CA ASP A 63 -14.79 2.30 6.61
C ASP A 63 -14.32 3.53 7.43
N ARG A 64 -13.03 3.63 7.67
CA ARG A 64 -12.40 4.70 8.48
C ARG A 64 -10.95 4.92 8.08
N GLY A 65 -10.35 6.00 8.61
CA GLY A 65 -8.91 6.23 8.46
C GLY A 65 -8.09 5.09 9.03
N VAL A 66 -7.15 4.59 8.24
CA VAL A 66 -6.27 3.48 8.61
C VAL A 66 -4.88 3.67 8.06
N LEU A 67 -3.87 3.38 8.87
CA LEU A 67 -2.50 3.27 8.41
C LEU A 67 -2.20 1.80 8.10
N MET A 68 -2.16 1.43 6.82
CA MET A 68 -1.72 0.11 6.39
C MET A 68 -0.19 0.08 6.33
N VAL A 69 0.41 -0.86 7.03
CA VAL A 69 1.87 -1.04 7.06
C VAL A 69 2.22 -2.32 6.34
N SER A 70 3.09 -2.23 5.33
CA SER A 70 3.45 -3.37 4.48
C SER A 70 4.96 -3.51 4.30
N ASN A 71 5.42 -4.73 4.03
CA ASN A 71 6.73 -4.97 3.45
C ASN A 71 6.79 -4.44 2.01
N HIS A 72 8.00 -4.22 1.49
CA HIS A 72 8.21 -3.60 0.19
C HIS A 72 9.19 -4.40 -0.67
N THR A 73 8.70 -4.89 -1.79
CA THR A 73 9.49 -5.70 -2.73
C THR A 73 9.72 -4.94 -4.04
N SER A 74 8.70 -4.22 -4.53
CA SER A 74 8.74 -3.63 -5.86
C SER A 74 7.78 -2.44 -5.98
N TYR A 75 7.95 -1.60 -7.01
CA TYR A 75 6.91 -0.63 -7.42
C TYR A 75 5.59 -1.33 -7.80
N LEU A 76 5.64 -2.61 -8.12
CA LEU A 76 4.44 -3.42 -8.38
C LEU A 76 3.56 -3.58 -7.14
N ASP A 77 4.10 -3.45 -5.93
CA ASP A 77 3.32 -3.48 -4.69
C ASP A 77 2.26 -2.35 -4.67
N ILE A 78 2.59 -1.20 -5.29
CA ILE A 78 1.65 -0.07 -5.42
C ILE A 78 0.46 -0.47 -6.29
N LEU A 79 0.74 -1.16 -7.39
CA LEU A 79 -0.28 -1.66 -8.31
C LEU A 79 -1.15 -2.74 -7.64
N VAL A 80 -0.52 -3.68 -6.93
CA VAL A 80 -1.19 -4.78 -6.22
C VAL A 80 -2.09 -4.23 -5.12
N LEU A 81 -1.53 -3.47 -4.18
CA LEU A 81 -2.28 -2.95 -3.03
C LEU A 81 -3.39 -1.98 -3.45
N GLY A 82 -3.10 -1.08 -4.38
CA GLY A 82 -4.09 -0.14 -4.86
C GLY A 82 -5.15 -0.74 -5.78
N GLY A 83 -4.92 -1.91 -6.36
CA GLY A 83 -5.91 -2.65 -7.15
C GLY A 83 -6.80 -3.60 -6.35
N ILE A 84 -6.49 -3.85 -5.08
CA ILE A 84 -7.31 -4.66 -4.16
C ILE A 84 -8.02 -3.84 -3.10
N ALA A 85 -7.51 -2.64 -2.79
CA ALA A 85 -8.12 -1.72 -1.82
C ALA A 85 -8.01 -0.26 -2.29
N SER A 86 -8.97 0.58 -1.90
CA SER A 86 -8.94 2.01 -2.22
C SER A 86 -7.98 2.72 -1.27
N VAL A 87 -6.70 2.78 -1.64
CA VAL A 87 -5.63 3.32 -0.81
C VAL A 87 -4.87 4.45 -1.50
N SER A 88 -4.20 5.28 -0.71
CA SER A 88 -3.13 6.17 -1.14
C SER A 88 -1.82 5.75 -0.48
N PHE A 89 -0.70 6.26 -0.94
CA PHE A 89 0.62 5.84 -0.46
C PHE A 89 1.37 6.99 0.23
N VAL A 90 2.32 6.60 1.06
CA VAL A 90 3.34 7.51 1.59
C VAL A 90 4.65 7.17 0.88
N ALA A 91 5.18 8.10 0.11
CA ALA A 91 6.38 7.91 -0.72
C ALA A 91 7.45 8.96 -0.44
N LYS A 92 8.68 8.70 -0.87
CA LYS A 92 9.77 9.69 -0.86
C LYS A 92 9.46 10.82 -1.86
N SER A 93 9.86 12.04 -1.53
CA SER A 93 9.67 13.23 -2.38
C SER A 93 10.26 13.08 -3.78
N GLU A 94 11.37 12.36 -3.93
CA GLU A 94 12.04 12.14 -5.21
C GLU A 94 11.14 11.42 -6.23
N VAL A 95 10.22 10.56 -5.75
CA VAL A 95 9.27 9.83 -6.61
C VAL A 95 8.35 10.79 -7.36
N ALA A 96 8.05 11.97 -6.79
CA ALA A 96 7.23 12.98 -7.45
C ALA A 96 7.85 13.49 -8.77
N GLY A 97 9.17 13.43 -8.91
CA GLY A 97 9.91 13.83 -10.10
C GLY A 97 10.03 12.75 -11.17
N TRP A 98 9.62 11.52 -10.92
CA TRP A 98 9.78 10.44 -11.88
C TRP A 98 8.82 10.60 -13.06
N PRO A 99 9.33 10.49 -14.33
CA PRO A 99 8.48 10.56 -15.50
C PRO A 99 7.32 9.55 -15.41
N LEU A 100 6.12 9.98 -15.76
CA LEU A 100 4.88 9.20 -15.74
C LEU A 100 4.49 8.69 -14.33
N PHE A 101 5.37 8.00 -13.61
CA PHE A 101 5.10 7.43 -12.28
C PHE A 101 4.83 8.48 -11.21
N GLY A 102 5.57 9.61 -11.24
CA GLY A 102 5.29 10.74 -10.36
C GLY A 102 3.92 11.37 -10.62
N THR A 103 3.47 11.34 -11.87
CA THR A 103 2.11 11.79 -12.24
C THR A 103 1.06 10.83 -11.65
N PHE A 104 1.21 9.52 -11.81
CA PHE A 104 0.30 8.54 -11.20
C PHE A 104 0.29 8.66 -9.68
N ALA A 105 1.45 8.82 -9.03
CA ALA A 105 1.52 9.01 -7.60
C ALA A 105 0.74 10.24 -7.14
N ARG A 106 0.87 11.38 -7.85
CA ARG A 106 0.05 12.58 -7.56
C ARG A 106 -1.43 12.36 -7.77
N LEU A 107 -1.81 11.69 -8.86
CA LEU A 107 -3.20 11.39 -9.18
C LEU A 107 -3.85 10.39 -8.21
N GLN A 108 -3.04 9.55 -7.57
CA GLN A 108 -3.45 8.66 -6.48
C GLN A 108 -3.42 9.35 -5.10
N ARG A 109 -3.17 10.67 -5.06
CA ARG A 109 -3.11 11.43 -3.82
C ARG A 109 -2.02 10.95 -2.85
N THR A 110 -0.89 10.46 -3.38
CA THR A 110 0.27 10.05 -2.59
C THR A 110 0.77 11.21 -1.73
N VAL A 111 1.06 10.94 -0.46
CA VAL A 111 1.72 11.90 0.43
C VAL A 111 3.23 11.75 0.25
N PHE A 112 3.88 12.83 -0.21
CA PHE A 112 5.31 12.84 -0.42
C PHE A 112 6.03 13.37 0.82
N VAL A 113 6.99 12.57 1.33
CA VAL A 113 7.74 12.87 2.55
C VAL A 113 9.19 13.19 2.22
N GLU A 114 9.63 14.40 2.60
CA GLU A 114 11.02 14.81 2.56
C GLU A 114 11.73 14.30 3.82
N ARG A 115 12.59 13.29 3.65
CA ARG A 115 13.28 12.65 4.79
C ARG A 115 14.58 13.36 5.20
N ALA A 116 15.15 14.16 4.30
CA ALA A 116 16.42 14.83 4.50
C ALA A 116 16.30 16.12 5.34
N ARG A 117 15.12 16.75 5.38
CA ARG A 117 14.91 18.04 6.03
C ARG A 117 13.98 17.92 7.24
N ARG A 118 14.54 18.04 8.45
CA ARG A 118 13.76 18.01 9.71
C ARG A 118 12.62 19.04 9.74
N SER A 119 12.79 20.22 9.11
CA SER A 119 11.75 21.25 9.04
C SER A 119 10.52 20.85 8.22
N GLN A 120 10.65 19.92 7.27
CA GLN A 120 9.53 19.46 6.44
C GLN A 120 8.85 18.19 7.00
N THR A 121 9.45 17.54 7.99
CA THR A 121 8.87 16.36 8.65
C THR A 121 7.54 16.70 9.33
N GLY A 122 7.39 17.91 9.89
CA GLY A 122 6.13 18.41 10.47
C GLY A 122 5.01 18.50 9.42
N ILE A 123 5.27 19.17 8.29
CA ILE A 123 4.29 19.37 7.21
C ILE A 123 3.79 18.05 6.67
N SER A 124 4.69 17.09 6.44
CA SER A 124 4.31 15.75 5.95
C SER A 124 3.50 14.97 7.00
N ARG A 125 3.82 15.11 8.29
CA ARG A 125 3.05 14.52 9.39
C ARG A 125 1.63 15.08 9.43
N ASP A 126 1.48 16.39 9.31
CA ASP A 126 0.17 17.05 9.33
C ASP A 126 -0.69 16.65 8.13
N GLN A 127 -0.07 16.51 6.94
CA GLN A 127 -0.77 15.99 5.75
C GLN A 127 -1.25 14.56 5.94
N ILE A 128 -0.42 13.68 6.50
CA ILE A 128 -0.81 12.29 6.82
C ILE A 128 -1.95 12.29 7.83
N ALA A 129 -1.82 13.09 8.91
CA ALA A 129 -2.84 13.20 9.96
C ALA A 129 -4.20 13.65 9.38
N THR A 130 -4.21 14.73 8.60
CA THR A 130 -5.42 15.23 7.95
C THR A 130 -6.10 14.15 7.10
N ARG A 131 -5.32 13.39 6.32
CA ARG A 131 -5.85 12.34 5.45
C ARG A 131 -6.44 11.17 6.23
N LEU A 132 -5.80 10.77 7.34
CA LEU A 132 -6.29 9.71 8.22
C LEU A 132 -7.57 10.15 8.95
N ILE A 133 -7.62 11.39 9.42
CA ILE A 133 -8.84 11.98 10.05
C ILE A 133 -9.98 12.07 9.03
N GLU A 134 -9.70 12.38 7.76
CA GLU A 134 -10.68 12.38 6.66
C GLU A 134 -11.16 10.98 6.24
N GLY A 135 -10.67 9.92 6.90
CA GLY A 135 -11.09 8.54 6.65
C GLY A 135 -10.33 7.86 5.51
N ASP A 136 -9.23 8.41 5.04
CA ASP A 136 -8.43 7.77 3.98
C ASP A 136 -7.58 6.60 4.52
N ALA A 137 -7.43 5.56 3.71
CA ALA A 137 -6.47 4.49 3.95
C ALA A 137 -5.12 4.85 3.32
N LEU A 138 -4.06 4.89 4.14
CA LEU A 138 -2.71 5.20 3.69
C LEU A 138 -1.79 4.01 3.85
N VAL A 139 -1.05 3.66 2.81
CA VAL A 139 -0.03 2.58 2.84
C VAL A 139 1.34 3.17 3.11
N LEU A 140 2.03 2.62 4.11
CA LEU A 140 3.39 2.95 4.48
C LEU A 140 4.29 1.72 4.36
N PHE A 141 5.47 1.89 3.78
CA PHE A 141 6.53 0.90 3.72
C PHE A 141 7.66 1.28 4.68
N PRO A 142 7.65 0.79 5.95
CA PRO A 142 8.60 1.25 6.96
C PRO A 142 10.01 0.69 6.79
N GLU A 143 10.24 -0.25 5.89
CA GLU A 143 11.57 -0.66 5.44
C GLU A 143 12.35 0.54 4.86
N GLY A 144 11.64 1.46 4.23
CA GLY A 144 12.20 2.67 3.64
C GLY A 144 12.96 2.45 2.35
N THR A 145 13.03 1.22 1.87
CA THR A 145 13.54 0.77 0.57
C THR A 145 12.87 -0.55 0.22
N SER A 146 12.88 -0.94 -1.04
CA SER A 146 12.52 -2.28 -1.50
C SER A 146 13.69 -3.25 -1.40
N ASN A 147 13.40 -4.55 -1.49
CA ASN A 147 14.38 -5.62 -1.38
C ASN A 147 14.11 -6.77 -2.38
N ASP A 148 14.90 -7.83 -2.34
CA ASP A 148 14.85 -8.99 -3.25
C ASP A 148 13.59 -9.87 -3.13
N GLY A 149 12.63 -9.52 -2.28
CA GLY A 149 11.40 -10.29 -2.07
C GLY A 149 11.55 -11.57 -1.24
N ASN A 150 12.77 -11.90 -0.81
CA ASN A 150 13.04 -13.11 -0.03
C ASN A 150 12.91 -12.91 1.48
N ARG A 151 12.84 -11.67 1.94
CA ARG A 151 12.81 -11.31 3.36
C ARG A 151 12.12 -9.98 3.58
N VAL A 152 11.73 -9.72 4.81
CA VAL A 152 11.30 -8.39 5.28
C VAL A 152 12.49 -7.73 5.95
N LEU A 153 12.83 -6.50 5.55
CA LEU A 153 13.88 -5.71 6.18
C LEU A 153 13.40 -5.12 7.52
N PRO A 154 14.33 -4.72 8.41
CA PRO A 154 13.96 -4.10 9.68
C PRO A 154 13.13 -2.82 9.50
N PHE A 155 12.07 -2.69 10.26
CA PHE A 155 11.18 -1.54 10.22
C PHE A 155 11.79 -0.34 10.97
N LYS A 156 11.86 0.79 10.27
CA LYS A 156 12.35 2.05 10.84
C LYS A 156 11.23 2.71 11.67
N SER A 157 11.32 2.60 12.99
CA SER A 157 10.32 3.17 13.90
C SER A 157 10.11 4.70 13.69
N ALA A 158 11.13 5.41 13.20
CA ALA A 158 11.01 6.83 12.84
C ALA A 158 9.94 7.08 11.76
N LEU A 159 9.70 6.13 10.85
CA LEU A 159 8.66 6.24 9.82
C LEU A 159 7.26 5.97 10.36
N MET A 160 7.14 5.39 11.55
CA MET A 160 5.87 5.05 12.19
C MET A 160 5.22 6.22 12.94
N GLY A 161 5.72 7.45 12.79
CA GLY A 161 5.13 8.64 13.44
C GLY A 161 3.66 8.89 13.06
N ALA A 162 3.24 8.40 11.89
CA ALA A 162 1.84 8.45 11.47
C ALA A 162 0.90 7.57 12.31
N ALA A 163 1.42 6.57 13.02
CA ALA A 163 0.65 5.73 13.93
C ALA A 163 0.23 6.45 15.23
N GLU A 164 0.86 7.59 15.52
CA GLU A 164 0.57 8.45 16.69
C GLU A 164 -0.48 9.53 16.37
N VAL A 165 -1.18 9.42 15.24
CA VAL A 165 -2.26 10.35 14.88
C VAL A 165 -3.50 10.04 15.72
N GLU A 166 -3.99 11.07 16.39
CA GLU A 166 -5.21 11.04 17.22
C GLU A 166 -6.43 11.24 16.33
N LEU A 167 -7.40 10.35 16.42
CA LEU A 167 -8.68 10.43 15.71
C LEU A 167 -9.80 11.07 16.57
N GLY A 168 -9.52 11.31 17.85
CA GLY A 168 -10.48 11.85 18.84
C GLY A 168 -10.37 11.15 20.18
N THR A 169 -11.39 11.28 21.00
CA THR A 169 -11.50 10.61 22.31
C THR A 169 -12.72 9.71 22.33
N ASP A 170 -12.64 8.60 23.06
CA ASP A 170 -13.79 7.74 23.30
C ASP A 170 -14.76 8.33 24.35
N ALA A 171 -15.87 7.63 24.62
CA ALA A 171 -16.87 8.05 25.59
C ALA A 171 -16.33 8.12 27.04
N GLN A 172 -15.19 7.51 27.32
CA GLN A 172 -14.49 7.49 28.58
C GLN A 172 -13.38 8.55 28.69
N GLY A 173 -13.17 9.34 27.59
CA GLY A 173 -12.17 10.39 27.54
C GLY A 173 -10.75 9.90 27.16
N HIS A 174 -10.59 8.63 26.77
CA HIS A 174 -9.28 8.12 26.30
C HIS A 174 -9.04 8.52 24.84
N VAL A 175 -7.82 8.95 24.57
CA VAL A 175 -7.38 9.28 23.21
C VAL A 175 -7.42 8.04 22.33
N GLN A 176 -8.03 8.16 21.16
CA GLN A 176 -8.12 7.11 20.15
C GLN A 176 -7.09 7.37 19.05
N HIS A 177 -6.06 6.54 18.97
CA HIS A 177 -5.10 6.60 17.88
C HIS A 177 -5.58 5.85 16.64
N VAL A 178 -5.04 6.25 15.48
CA VAL A 178 -5.33 5.60 14.21
C VAL A 178 -5.06 4.09 14.27
N PRO A 179 -5.99 3.23 13.77
CA PRO A 179 -5.71 1.82 13.63
C PRO A 179 -4.59 1.60 12.61
N VAL A 180 -3.66 0.72 12.97
CA VAL A 180 -2.54 0.31 12.10
C VAL A 180 -2.78 -1.14 11.69
N GLN A 181 -3.01 -1.36 10.38
CA GLN A 181 -3.25 -2.70 9.84
C GLN A 181 -1.98 -3.25 9.19
N PRO A 182 -1.41 -4.36 9.71
CA PRO A 182 -0.29 -5.03 9.05
C PRO A 182 -0.75 -5.70 7.76
N VAL A 183 0.06 -5.62 6.70
CA VAL A 183 -0.21 -6.22 5.39
C VAL A 183 1.05 -6.93 4.90
N SER A 184 0.93 -8.24 4.62
CA SER A 184 2.02 -9.01 4.03
C SER A 184 1.82 -9.14 2.53
N VAL A 185 2.83 -8.81 1.74
CA VAL A 185 2.84 -9.00 0.28
C VAL A 185 3.93 -10.02 -0.08
N ALA A 186 3.57 -11.03 -0.84
CA ALA A 186 4.49 -12.07 -1.28
C ALA A 186 4.24 -12.47 -2.74
N TYR A 187 5.29 -12.40 -3.57
CA TYR A 187 5.29 -12.91 -4.94
C TYR A 187 5.56 -14.41 -4.89
N THR A 188 4.53 -15.23 -5.12
CA THR A 188 4.55 -16.65 -4.74
C THR A 188 4.77 -17.60 -5.90
N LYS A 189 4.22 -17.30 -7.09
CA LYS A 189 4.29 -18.20 -8.24
C LYS A 189 4.59 -17.44 -9.52
N LEU A 190 5.30 -18.10 -10.43
CA LEU A 190 5.52 -17.69 -11.80
C LEU A 190 4.88 -18.73 -12.72
N HIS A 191 3.99 -18.30 -13.63
CA HIS A 191 3.20 -19.21 -14.49
C HIS A 191 2.43 -20.29 -13.70
N GLY A 192 1.99 -19.99 -12.47
CA GLY A 192 1.31 -20.91 -11.58
C GLY A 192 2.22 -21.90 -10.84
N ILE A 193 3.53 -21.86 -11.09
CA ILE A 193 4.53 -22.72 -10.44
C ILE A 193 5.16 -21.92 -9.27
N PRO A 194 5.29 -22.50 -8.05
CA PRO A 194 5.93 -21.83 -6.93
C PRO A 194 7.32 -21.32 -7.26
N MET A 195 7.57 -20.03 -6.98
CA MET A 195 8.89 -19.43 -7.19
C MET A 195 9.85 -19.78 -6.05
N GLY A 196 11.00 -20.36 -6.41
CA GLY A 196 12.14 -20.48 -5.52
C GLY A 196 12.78 -19.11 -5.24
N ARG A 197 13.71 -19.07 -4.27
CA ARG A 197 14.43 -17.85 -3.89
C ARG A 197 15.14 -17.16 -5.06
N GLU A 198 15.58 -17.92 -6.05
CA GLU A 198 16.30 -17.46 -7.23
C GLU A 198 15.41 -16.65 -8.19
N TYR A 199 14.13 -16.99 -8.31
CA TYR A 199 13.22 -16.36 -9.27
C TYR A 199 12.43 -15.18 -8.70
N ARG A 200 12.34 -15.01 -7.38
CA ARG A 200 11.63 -13.88 -6.75
C ARG A 200 12.19 -12.51 -7.14
N PRO A 201 13.53 -12.33 -7.26
CA PRO A 201 14.10 -11.06 -7.71
C PRO A 201 13.63 -10.57 -9.08
N PHE A 202 13.08 -11.43 -9.96
CA PHE A 202 12.52 -11.02 -11.26
C PHE A 202 11.36 -10.04 -11.16
N PHE A 203 10.64 -10.04 -10.03
CA PHE A 203 9.54 -9.10 -9.77
C PHE A 203 9.88 -8.09 -8.68
N ALA A 204 11.03 -8.24 -8.04
CA ALA A 204 11.56 -7.30 -7.08
C ALA A 204 12.31 -6.18 -7.80
N TRP A 205 12.17 -4.95 -7.30
CA TRP A 205 12.90 -3.81 -7.81
C TRP A 205 13.66 -3.16 -6.66
N TYR A 206 14.99 -3.28 -6.65
CA TYR A 206 15.83 -2.87 -5.53
C TYR A 206 17.25 -2.51 -5.98
N GLY A 207 18.02 -1.88 -5.11
CA GLY A 207 19.37 -1.45 -5.41
C GLY A 207 19.41 -0.43 -6.55
N ASP A 208 20.31 -0.66 -7.51
CA ASP A 208 20.55 0.23 -8.64
C ASP A 208 19.81 -0.20 -9.91
N MET A 209 18.77 -1.03 -9.78
CA MET A 209 17.97 -1.49 -10.92
C MET A 209 17.29 -0.32 -11.64
N GLU A 210 17.45 -0.25 -12.95
CA GLU A 210 16.74 0.71 -13.78
C GLU A 210 15.26 0.30 -13.96
N LEU A 211 14.36 1.26 -13.78
CA LEU A 211 12.92 1.01 -13.76
C LEU A 211 12.38 0.49 -15.11
N ILE A 212 12.78 1.10 -16.22
CA ILE A 212 12.22 0.78 -17.54
C ILE A 212 12.67 -0.61 -18.05
N PRO A 213 13.96 -0.98 -17.99
CA PRO A 213 14.39 -2.34 -18.29
C PRO A 213 13.69 -3.39 -17.42
N HIS A 214 13.60 -3.16 -16.11
CA HIS A 214 12.94 -4.09 -15.20
C HIS A 214 11.44 -4.23 -15.50
N LEU A 215 10.73 -3.13 -15.81
CA LEU A 215 9.32 -3.19 -16.22
C LEU A 215 9.15 -4.05 -17.48
N TRP A 216 10.01 -3.86 -18.48
CA TRP A 216 9.99 -4.66 -19.70
C TRP A 216 10.21 -6.15 -19.42
N GLU A 217 11.23 -6.48 -18.61
CA GLU A 217 11.51 -7.86 -18.22
C GLU A 217 10.34 -8.50 -17.47
N SER A 218 9.72 -7.78 -16.53
CA SER A 218 8.55 -8.24 -15.80
C SER A 218 7.37 -8.54 -16.74
N LEU A 219 7.14 -7.70 -17.77
CA LEU A 219 6.07 -7.92 -18.76
C LEU A 219 6.38 -9.11 -19.68
N VAL A 220 7.64 -9.30 -20.06
CA VAL A 220 8.07 -10.42 -20.92
C VAL A 220 8.07 -11.74 -20.15
N THR A 221 8.44 -11.71 -18.87
CA THR A 221 8.52 -12.91 -18.02
C THR A 221 7.15 -13.55 -17.83
N GLY A 222 6.08 -12.76 -17.73
CA GLY A 222 4.70 -13.25 -17.80
C GLY A 222 3.96 -13.26 -16.47
N PRO A 223 2.91 -14.09 -16.32
CA PRO A 223 1.99 -14.02 -15.20
C PRO A 223 2.67 -14.33 -13.87
N VAL A 224 2.34 -13.52 -12.88
CA VAL A 224 2.80 -13.68 -11.50
C VAL A 224 1.63 -13.79 -10.54
N ASP A 225 1.72 -14.73 -9.61
CA ASP A 225 0.76 -14.86 -8.51
C ASP A 225 1.33 -14.18 -7.26
N VAL A 226 0.53 -13.31 -6.66
CA VAL A 226 0.86 -12.56 -5.46
C VAL A 226 -0.14 -12.91 -4.36
N THR A 227 0.34 -13.19 -3.17
CA THR A 227 -0.51 -13.33 -1.98
C THR A 227 -0.40 -12.07 -1.15
N VAL A 228 -1.56 -11.50 -0.81
CA VAL A 228 -1.68 -10.35 0.10
C VAL A 228 -2.50 -10.78 1.30
N GLU A 229 -1.94 -10.64 2.49
CA GLU A 229 -2.63 -10.98 3.74
C GLU A 229 -2.81 -9.72 4.59
N PHE A 230 -4.08 -9.37 4.86
CA PHE A 230 -4.47 -8.32 5.80
C PHE A 230 -4.61 -8.93 7.18
N HIS A 231 -3.73 -8.55 8.10
CA HIS A 231 -3.75 -9.04 9.47
C HIS A 231 -4.66 -8.18 10.36
N PRO A 232 -5.02 -8.68 11.57
CA PRO A 232 -5.76 -7.90 12.56
C PRO A 232 -5.06 -6.57 12.88
N PRO A 233 -5.82 -5.45 12.95
CA PRO A 233 -5.25 -4.16 13.25
C PRO A 233 -4.84 -4.04 14.71
N MET A 234 -3.92 -3.13 14.98
CA MET A 234 -3.47 -2.74 16.32
C MET A 234 -3.29 -1.22 16.39
N THR A 235 -3.12 -0.67 17.58
CA THR A 235 -2.85 0.76 17.80
C THR A 235 -1.49 0.92 18.47
N VAL A 236 -0.98 2.15 18.48
CA VAL A 236 0.25 2.47 19.21
C VAL A 236 0.11 2.20 20.71
N ASP A 237 -1.08 2.40 21.25
CA ASP A 237 -1.39 2.16 22.67
C ASP A 237 -1.36 0.66 23.00
N SER A 238 -2.07 -0.16 22.20
CA SER A 238 -2.11 -1.61 22.40
C SER A 238 -0.75 -2.28 22.28
N ALA A 239 0.18 -1.66 21.55
CA ALA A 239 1.54 -2.16 21.39
C ALA A 239 2.52 -1.67 22.46
N GLY A 240 2.15 -0.66 23.28
CA GLY A 240 3.05 -0.07 24.27
C GLY A 240 4.03 0.95 23.68
N GLY A 241 3.63 1.63 22.60
CA GLY A 241 4.36 2.72 21.96
C GLY A 241 4.93 2.40 20.58
N ARG A 242 5.38 3.45 19.91
CA ARG A 242 5.81 3.41 18.49
C ARG A 242 6.92 2.39 18.19
N LYS A 243 7.91 2.24 19.08
CA LYS A 243 9.03 1.30 18.88
C LYS A 243 8.55 -0.15 18.99
N ALA A 244 7.73 -0.44 19.99
CA ALA A 244 7.15 -1.76 20.20
C ALA A 244 6.19 -2.11 19.05
N LEU A 245 5.37 -1.16 18.61
CA LEU A 245 4.51 -1.30 17.44
C LEU A 245 5.31 -1.69 16.19
N ALA A 246 6.42 -1.01 15.89
CA ALA A 246 7.26 -1.32 14.73
C ALA A 246 7.78 -2.77 14.77
N VAL A 247 8.23 -3.25 15.92
CA VAL A 247 8.73 -4.63 16.11
C VAL A 247 7.60 -5.65 15.96
N ALA A 248 6.43 -5.37 16.53
CA ALA A 248 5.26 -6.25 16.43
C ALA A 248 4.79 -6.38 14.97
N LEU A 249 4.64 -5.25 14.26
CA LEU A 249 4.25 -5.22 12.85
C LEU A 249 5.25 -5.96 11.96
N GLU A 250 6.55 -5.71 12.14
CA GLU A 250 7.61 -6.41 11.41
C GLU A 250 7.50 -7.93 11.60
N THR A 251 7.29 -8.37 12.85
CA THR A 251 7.17 -9.79 13.17
C THR A 251 5.96 -10.43 12.51
N ILE A 252 4.80 -9.77 12.57
CA ILE A 252 3.56 -10.24 11.95
C ILE A 252 3.73 -10.35 10.43
N ILE A 253 4.21 -9.28 9.80
CA ILE A 253 4.35 -9.20 8.34
C ILE A 253 5.39 -10.21 7.83
N ARG A 254 6.52 -10.36 8.53
CA ARG A 254 7.55 -11.36 8.21
C ARG A 254 6.99 -12.79 8.27
N ARG A 255 6.19 -13.11 9.29
CA ARG A 255 5.54 -14.42 9.40
C ARG A 255 4.52 -14.65 8.28
N GLY A 256 3.69 -13.65 7.97
CA GLY A 256 2.73 -13.72 6.86
C GLY A 256 3.42 -13.94 5.51
N GLN A 257 4.45 -13.14 5.20
CA GLN A 257 5.25 -13.33 3.98
C GLN A 257 5.88 -14.73 3.94
N ALA A 258 6.48 -15.20 5.03
CA ALA A 258 7.13 -16.51 5.08
C ALA A 258 6.12 -17.66 4.87
N ARG A 259 4.91 -17.58 5.46
CA ARG A 259 3.82 -18.55 5.22
C ARG A 259 3.41 -18.58 3.76
N ALA A 260 3.15 -17.41 3.17
CA ALA A 260 2.75 -17.29 1.77
C ALA A 260 3.80 -17.84 0.82
N LEU A 261 5.09 -17.53 1.05
CA LEU A 261 6.21 -18.06 0.26
C LEU A 261 6.40 -19.58 0.40
N ALA A 262 5.97 -20.15 1.53
CA ALA A 262 5.98 -21.60 1.77
C ALA A 262 4.72 -22.31 1.23
N GLY A 263 3.79 -21.57 0.60
CA GLY A 263 2.52 -22.10 0.11
C GLY A 263 1.56 -22.53 1.23
N ARG A 264 1.77 -22.03 2.46
CA ARG A 264 0.93 -22.32 3.63
C ARG A 264 -0.08 -21.21 3.80
N HIS A 265 -1.34 -21.50 3.50
CA HIS A 265 -2.46 -20.59 3.73
C HIS A 265 -3.26 -21.13 4.93
N GLU A 266 -3.04 -20.55 6.11
CA GLU A 266 -3.96 -20.76 7.23
C GLU A 266 -5.15 -19.82 7.00
N GLU A 267 -6.38 -20.32 7.15
CA GLU A 267 -7.56 -19.48 7.27
C GLU A 267 -7.36 -18.60 8.51
N SER A 268 -7.16 -17.29 8.28
CA SER A 268 -7.07 -16.35 9.37
C SER A 268 -8.38 -16.36 10.16
N ALA A 269 -8.32 -16.60 11.46
CA ALA A 269 -9.45 -16.41 12.34
C ALA A 269 -10.05 -15.02 12.12
N PRO A 270 -11.39 -14.85 12.13
CA PRO A 270 -12.02 -13.54 11.92
C PRO A 270 -11.45 -12.55 12.92
N ALA A 271 -11.04 -11.38 12.44
CA ALA A 271 -10.51 -10.31 13.25
C ALA A 271 -11.51 -9.94 14.33
N ALA A 272 -11.08 -9.93 15.60
CA ALA A 272 -11.88 -9.36 16.69
C ALA A 272 -12.18 -7.89 16.31
N ALA A 273 -13.46 -7.55 16.24
CA ALA A 273 -13.91 -6.22 15.86
C ALA A 273 -13.40 -5.19 16.87
N ILE A 274 -12.55 -4.27 16.42
CA ILE A 274 -12.30 -3.04 17.19
C ILE A 274 -13.63 -2.27 17.19
N PRO A 275 -14.22 -1.92 18.35
CA PRO A 275 -15.47 -1.19 18.38
C PRO A 275 -15.33 0.11 17.59
N ALA A 276 -16.33 0.42 16.76
CA ALA A 276 -16.37 1.68 16.02
C ALA A 276 -16.46 2.84 17.03
N PRO A 277 -15.77 3.97 16.78
CA PRO A 277 -15.97 5.17 17.58
C PRO A 277 -17.44 5.57 17.50
N GLN A 278 -18.12 5.64 18.65
CA GLN A 278 -19.47 6.16 18.70
C GLN A 278 -19.40 7.66 18.40
N THR A 279 -19.78 8.04 17.19
CA THR A 279 -20.01 9.44 16.84
C THR A 279 -21.23 9.94 17.61
N GLY A 280 -20.99 10.53 18.76
CA GLY A 280 -21.98 11.30 19.50
C GLY A 280 -22.26 12.62 18.80
N LEU A 281 -22.98 12.57 17.68
CA LEU A 281 -23.60 13.73 17.03
C LEU A 281 -25.03 13.32 16.65
N ALA A 282 -25.92 13.35 17.63
CA ALA A 282 -27.33 13.49 17.35
C ALA A 282 -28.05 14.01 18.62
N GLU A 283 -28.90 15.00 18.39
CA GLU A 283 -29.92 15.50 19.30
C GLU A 283 -29.51 16.53 20.37
N ALA A 284 -29.28 17.76 19.87
CA ALA A 284 -29.62 18.97 20.56
C ALA A 284 -30.37 19.91 19.60
N ALA A 285 -31.62 19.57 19.26
CA ALA A 285 -32.61 20.46 18.67
C ALA A 285 -34.01 19.88 18.92
N ALA A 286 -34.60 20.26 20.04
CA ALA A 286 -36.04 20.35 20.26
C ALA A 286 -36.30 21.51 21.20
#